data_cba36fafa9eb59b8fbd2e3cfe25789d7
#
_entry.id   cba36fafa9eb59b8fbd2e3cfe25789d7
#
_cell.length_a   1.000
_cell.length_b   1.000
_cell.length_c   1.000
_cell.angle_alpha   90.00
_cell.angle_beta   90.00
_cell.angle_gamma   90.00
#
_symmetry.space_group_name_H-M   'P 1'
#
loop_
_entity.id
_entity.type
_entity.pdbx_description
1 polymer ?
#
loop_
_entity_poly.entity_id
_entity_poly.type
_entity_poly.pdbx_seq_one_letter_code
_entity_poly.pdbx_strand_id
1 'polypeptide(L)'
;PAFLARQTDLVEAMANTGAVVNIKKPQFLSASQMGNIVEKFSECGNDKVMLCERGSSFGYDNLVVDMLGFRTMKEVSNGAPLIFDVTHALQCRDPMGAASGGRRRQVAELGRAGISVVWRAIFRGTPRS
;
A
#
# COMPACT_ATOMS: atom_id res chain seq x y z
N PRO A 1 2.01 -10.31 -4.31
CA PRO A 1 1.18 -9.53 -5.24
C PRO A 1 -0.12 -9.09 -4.59
N ALA A 2 -0.62 -7.88 -4.93
CA ALA A 2 -1.82 -7.30 -4.35
C ALA A 2 -3.06 -8.22 -4.44
N PHE A 3 -3.21 -8.87 -5.56
CA PHE A 3 -4.31 -9.81 -5.81
C PHE A 3 -4.38 -10.96 -4.78
N LEU A 4 -3.25 -11.41 -4.26
CA LEU A 4 -3.16 -12.56 -3.34
C LEU A 4 -3.36 -12.18 -1.87
N ALA A 5 -3.44 -10.90 -1.54
CA ALA A 5 -3.51 -10.43 -0.15
C ALA A 5 -4.80 -10.87 0.59
N ARG A 6 -5.84 -11.29 -0.14
CA ARG A 6 -7.07 -11.83 0.43
C ARG A 6 -7.12 -13.35 0.55
N GLN A 7 -6.14 -14.05 0.03
CA GLN A 7 -6.09 -15.52 0.13
C GLN A 7 -5.49 -15.93 1.46
N THR A 8 -6.35 -16.37 2.38
CA THR A 8 -5.98 -16.72 3.76
C THR A 8 -4.88 -17.77 3.80
N ASP A 9 -5.00 -18.84 3.03
CA ASP A 9 -4.01 -19.94 3.00
C ASP A 9 -2.63 -19.45 2.58
N LEU A 10 -2.57 -18.53 1.60
CA LEU A 10 -1.31 -17.95 1.16
C LEU A 10 -0.73 -17.01 2.22
N VAL A 11 -1.58 -16.22 2.87
CA VAL A 11 -1.17 -15.32 3.96
C VAL A 11 -0.55 -16.14 5.10
N GLU A 12 -1.19 -17.22 5.51
CA GLU A 12 -0.68 -18.13 6.53
C GLU A 12 0.65 -18.78 6.12
N ALA A 13 0.74 -19.26 4.88
CA ALA A 13 1.97 -19.86 4.37
C ALA A 13 3.13 -18.85 4.36
N MET A 14 2.88 -17.61 3.94
CA MET A 14 3.89 -16.56 3.96
C MET A 14 4.29 -16.16 5.39
N ALA A 15 3.33 -16.05 6.30
CA ALA A 15 3.59 -15.72 7.69
C ALA A 15 4.47 -16.79 8.37
N ASN A 16 4.17 -18.05 8.11
CA ASN A 16 4.90 -19.19 8.67
C ASN A 16 6.36 -19.30 8.20
N THR A 17 6.76 -18.60 7.14
CA THR A 17 8.17 -18.53 6.75
C THR A 17 9.04 -17.75 7.73
N GLY A 18 8.44 -16.89 8.56
CA GLY A 18 9.17 -15.97 9.44
C GLY A 18 9.93 -14.86 8.71
N ALA A 19 9.82 -14.78 7.40
CA ALA A 19 10.48 -13.77 6.58
C ALA A 19 9.79 -12.40 6.72
N VAL A 20 10.52 -11.34 6.36
CA VAL A 20 9.94 -10.01 6.17
C VAL A 20 9.09 -10.01 4.91
N VAL A 21 7.82 -9.65 5.02
CA VAL A 21 6.88 -9.69 3.90
C VAL A 21 6.39 -8.29 3.56
N ASN A 22 6.54 -7.90 2.29
CA ASN A 22 5.94 -6.70 1.75
C ASN A 22 4.58 -7.03 1.13
N ILE A 23 3.52 -6.48 1.71
CA ILE A 23 2.15 -6.72 1.30
C ILE A 23 1.65 -5.51 0.48
N LYS A 24 1.46 -5.72 -0.81
CA LYS A 24 0.86 -4.70 -1.68
C LYS A 24 -0.64 -4.61 -1.44
N LYS A 25 -1.12 -3.41 -1.18
CA LYS A 25 -2.56 -3.16 -1.03
C LYS A 25 -3.27 -3.47 -2.36
N PRO A 26 -4.28 -4.36 -2.35
CA PRO A 26 -5.13 -4.55 -3.52
C PRO A 26 -5.83 -3.25 -3.93
N GLN A 27 -6.04 -3.07 -5.23
CA GLN A 27 -6.70 -1.87 -5.78
C GLN A 27 -8.15 -1.71 -5.31
N PHE A 28 -8.77 -2.80 -4.89
CA PHE A 28 -10.17 -2.86 -4.42
C PHE A 28 -10.31 -2.81 -2.90
N LEU A 29 -9.22 -2.83 -2.14
CA LEU A 29 -9.25 -2.68 -0.68
C LEU A 29 -8.99 -1.24 -0.27
N SER A 30 -9.69 -0.82 0.78
CA SER A 30 -9.38 0.43 1.47
C SER A 30 -8.12 0.31 2.33
N ALA A 31 -7.52 1.44 2.67
CA ALA A 31 -6.38 1.48 3.58
C ALA A 31 -6.69 0.84 4.94
N SER A 32 -7.90 1.03 5.47
CA SER A 32 -8.32 0.47 6.76
C SER A 32 -8.43 -1.07 6.72
N GLN A 33 -8.82 -1.64 5.60
CA GLN A 33 -8.92 -3.10 5.45
C GLN A 33 -7.57 -3.80 5.46
N MET A 34 -6.48 -3.08 5.24
CA MET A 34 -5.14 -3.65 5.35
C MET A 34 -4.79 -4.10 6.77
N GLY A 35 -5.44 -3.54 7.78
CA GLY A 35 -5.30 -3.98 9.16
C GLY A 35 -5.65 -5.44 9.38
N ASN A 36 -6.67 -5.95 8.69
CA ASN A 36 -7.08 -7.35 8.78
C ASN A 36 -5.99 -8.33 8.31
N ILE A 37 -5.24 -7.94 7.30
CA ILE A 37 -4.14 -8.77 6.77
C ILE A 37 -2.96 -8.78 7.76
N VAL A 38 -2.62 -7.61 8.30
CA VAL A 38 -1.58 -7.50 9.33
C VAL A 38 -1.92 -8.32 10.56
N GLU A 39 -3.19 -8.28 11.00
CA GLU A 39 -3.67 -9.08 12.13
C GLU A 39 -3.50 -10.58 11.88
N LYS A 40 -3.84 -11.07 10.68
CA LYS A 40 -3.63 -12.48 10.31
C LYS A 40 -2.16 -12.89 10.36
N PHE A 41 -1.24 -12.04 9.90
CA PHE A 41 0.19 -12.28 10.02
C PHE A 41 0.63 -12.36 11.49
N SER A 42 0.14 -11.45 12.33
CA SER A 42 0.43 -11.43 13.77
C SER A 42 -0.11 -12.69 14.48
N GLU A 43 -1.34 -13.11 14.15
CA GLU A 43 -1.92 -14.34 14.68
C GLU A 43 -1.09 -15.59 14.32
N CYS A 44 -0.43 -15.58 13.17
CA CYS A 44 0.51 -16.63 12.77
C CYS A 44 1.93 -16.45 13.36
N GLY A 45 2.12 -15.48 14.24
CA GLY A 45 3.41 -15.23 14.91
C GLY A 45 4.43 -14.46 14.07
N ASN A 46 4.02 -13.77 13.02
CA ASN A 46 4.90 -12.98 12.18
C ASN A 46 4.47 -11.51 12.11
N ASP A 47 5.18 -10.65 12.83
CA ASP A 47 4.97 -9.20 12.83
C ASP A 47 5.89 -8.44 11.86
N LYS A 48 6.70 -9.17 11.05
CA LYS A 48 7.66 -8.58 10.11
C LYS A 48 6.98 -8.24 8.79
N VAL A 49 6.05 -7.31 8.82
CA VAL A 49 5.29 -6.88 7.64
C VAL A 49 5.58 -5.44 7.27
N MET A 50 5.58 -5.18 5.97
CA MET A 50 5.56 -3.84 5.39
C MET A 50 4.30 -3.74 4.51
N LEU A 51 3.67 -2.58 4.48
CA LEU A 51 2.52 -2.33 3.61
C LEU A 51 2.93 -1.45 2.43
N CYS A 52 2.39 -1.76 1.26
CA CYS A 52 2.69 -1.02 0.05
C CYS A 52 1.43 -0.41 -0.57
N GLU A 53 1.40 0.92 -0.65
CA GLU A 53 0.40 1.65 -1.43
C GLU A 53 0.78 1.59 -2.92
N ARG A 54 -0.19 1.27 -3.76
CA ARG A 54 -0.03 1.16 -5.21
C ARG A 54 -1.23 1.68 -6.00
N GLY A 55 -2.07 2.46 -5.36
CA GLY A 55 -3.29 3.00 -5.95
C GLY A 55 -4.53 2.14 -5.72
N SER A 56 -5.66 2.80 -5.83
CA SER A 56 -6.99 2.21 -5.77
C SER A 56 -7.71 2.41 -7.10
N SER A 57 -8.56 1.46 -7.47
CA SER A 57 -9.37 1.56 -8.69
C SER A 57 -10.32 2.75 -8.61
N PHE A 58 -10.35 3.54 -9.68
CA PHE A 58 -11.23 4.66 -9.85
C PHE A 58 -11.74 4.71 -11.29
N GLY A 59 -13.01 4.41 -11.49
CA GLY A 59 -13.55 4.23 -12.82
C GLY A 59 -13.08 2.94 -13.47
N TYR A 60 -13.02 2.90 -14.82
CA TYR A 60 -12.72 1.68 -15.55
C TYR A 60 -11.23 1.38 -15.70
N ASP A 61 -10.41 2.38 -15.96
CA ASP A 61 -9.02 2.19 -16.38
C ASP A 61 -8.02 2.99 -15.55
N ASN A 62 -8.49 3.75 -14.57
CA ASN A 62 -7.66 4.63 -13.76
C ASN A 62 -7.40 4.09 -12.36
N LEU A 63 -6.25 4.46 -11.84
CA LEU A 63 -5.90 4.34 -10.44
C LEU A 63 -5.71 5.74 -9.84
N VAL A 64 -6.12 5.90 -8.59
CA VAL A 64 -5.84 7.07 -7.79
C VAL A 64 -5.16 6.68 -6.49
N VAL A 65 -4.36 7.58 -5.94
CA VAL A 65 -3.76 7.39 -4.62
C VAL A 65 -4.48 8.27 -3.62
N ASP A 66 -5.07 7.65 -2.62
CA ASP A 66 -5.59 8.35 -1.46
C ASP A 66 -4.43 8.69 -0.52
N MET A 67 -4.01 9.96 -0.53
CA MET A 67 -2.91 10.42 0.31
C MET A 67 -3.21 10.31 1.82
N LEU A 68 -4.47 10.34 2.22
CA LEU A 68 -4.89 10.12 3.61
C LEU A 68 -4.74 8.65 4.02
N GLY A 69 -4.78 7.74 3.06
CA GLY A 69 -4.64 6.31 3.26
C GLY A 69 -3.30 5.90 3.88
N PHE A 70 -2.23 6.64 3.66
CA PHE A 70 -0.93 6.36 4.29
C PHE A 70 -1.01 6.42 5.82
N ARG A 71 -1.64 7.46 6.35
CA ARG A 71 -1.84 7.57 7.79
C ARG A 71 -2.72 6.45 8.33
N THR A 72 -3.82 6.17 7.65
CA THR A 72 -4.72 5.08 8.03
C THR A 72 -3.99 3.73 8.06
N MET A 73 -3.22 3.41 7.02
CA MET A 73 -2.43 2.17 7.00
C MET A 73 -1.41 2.11 8.15
N LYS A 74 -0.79 3.23 8.49
CA LYS A 74 0.14 3.31 9.62
C LYS A 74 -0.55 3.01 10.96
N GLU A 75 -1.75 3.54 11.15
CA GLU A 75 -2.54 3.35 12.36
C GLU A 75 -3.05 1.90 12.50
N VAL A 76 -3.66 1.35 11.44
CA VAL A 76 -4.24 -0.01 11.49
C VAL A 76 -3.18 -1.12 11.49
N SER A 77 -1.94 -0.81 11.15
CA SER A 77 -0.83 -1.77 11.14
C SER A 77 0.08 -1.67 12.36
N ASN A 78 -0.30 -0.91 13.39
CA ASN A 78 0.54 -0.64 14.55
C ASN A 78 1.93 -0.09 14.18
N GLY A 79 2.00 0.76 13.17
CA GLY A 79 3.22 1.44 12.77
C GLY A 79 4.10 0.67 11.78
N ALA A 80 3.60 -0.34 11.07
CA ALA A 80 4.36 -1.05 10.06
C ALA A 80 5.02 -0.09 9.05
N PRO A 81 6.21 -0.40 8.54
CA PRO A 81 6.83 0.37 7.48
C PRO A 81 5.93 0.45 6.24
N LEU A 82 5.87 1.62 5.63
CA LEU A 82 5.09 1.85 4.42
C LEU A 82 6.01 2.04 3.22
N ILE A 83 5.65 1.41 2.11
CA ILE A 83 6.26 1.58 0.80
C ILE A 83 5.24 2.26 -0.10
N PHE A 84 5.70 3.14 -0.97
CA PHE A 84 4.89 3.73 -2.02
C PHE A 84 5.39 3.30 -3.40
N ASP A 85 4.61 2.45 -4.05
CA ASP A 85 4.86 2.01 -5.42
C ASP A 85 4.23 3.00 -6.39
N VAL A 86 4.96 4.06 -6.68
CA VAL A 86 4.51 5.17 -7.53
C VAL A 86 4.28 4.73 -8.97
N THR A 87 5.06 3.77 -9.45
CA THR A 87 4.97 3.31 -10.83
C THR A 87 3.69 2.54 -11.10
N HIS A 88 3.34 1.60 -10.24
CA HIS A 88 2.06 0.89 -10.36
C HIS A 88 0.86 1.79 -10.05
N ALA A 89 1.00 2.78 -9.18
CA ALA A 89 -0.07 3.75 -8.90
C ALA A 89 -0.44 4.61 -10.12
N LEU A 90 0.47 4.73 -11.08
CA LEU A 90 0.27 5.46 -12.34
C LEU A 90 -0.03 4.55 -13.53
N GLN A 91 -0.21 3.25 -13.31
CA GLN A 91 -0.55 2.31 -14.35
C GLN A 91 -1.95 2.61 -14.90
N CYS A 92 -2.05 2.73 -16.23
CA CYS A 92 -3.32 2.81 -16.94
C CYS A 92 -3.50 1.57 -17.79
N ARG A 93 -4.72 1.08 -17.86
CA ARG A 93 -5.14 0.12 -18.88
C ARG A 93 -5.72 0.92 -20.04
N ASP A 94 -4.90 1.28 -21.00
CA ASP A 94 -5.39 1.84 -22.26
C ASP A 94 -5.43 0.73 -23.30
N PRO A 95 -6.63 0.35 -23.79
CA PRO A 95 -6.76 -0.65 -24.82
C PRO A 95 -6.14 -0.23 -26.16
N MET A 96 -5.84 1.05 -26.35
CA MET A 96 -5.19 1.60 -27.56
C MET A 96 -3.65 1.61 -27.50
N GLY A 97 -3.06 1.03 -26.47
CA GLY A 97 -1.65 0.65 -26.46
C GLY A 97 -0.61 1.76 -26.26
N ALA A 98 -0.99 3.02 -26.12
CA ALA A 98 -0.06 4.14 -25.97
C ALA A 98 0.13 4.61 -24.51
N ALA A 99 -0.48 3.97 -23.55
CA ALA A 99 -0.82 4.55 -22.28
C ALA A 99 0.28 4.58 -21.24
N SER A 100 1.26 3.72 -21.30
CA SER A 100 2.34 3.72 -20.28
C SER A 100 3.23 4.96 -20.36
N GLY A 101 3.29 5.62 -21.52
CA GLY A 101 4.11 6.81 -21.75
C GLY A 101 3.55 8.10 -21.12
N GLY A 102 2.23 8.27 -21.10
CA GLY A 102 1.60 9.52 -20.64
C GLY A 102 1.77 9.81 -19.16
N ARG A 103 1.55 8.83 -18.31
CA ARG A 103 1.61 9.00 -16.85
C ARG A 103 3.02 8.86 -16.27
N ARG A 104 3.96 8.33 -17.01
CA ARG A 104 5.36 8.22 -16.59
C ARG A 104 5.97 9.57 -16.18
N ARG A 105 5.56 10.64 -16.83
CA ARG A 105 6.02 12.01 -16.50
C ARG A 105 5.58 12.45 -15.10
N GLN A 106 4.53 11.87 -14.55
CA GLN A 106 3.95 12.21 -13.25
C GLN A 106 4.57 11.43 -12.08
N VAL A 107 5.49 10.50 -12.36
CA VAL A 107 6.15 9.68 -11.32
C VAL A 107 6.85 10.55 -10.27
N ALA A 108 7.61 11.54 -10.72
CA ALA A 108 8.34 12.43 -9.80
C ALA A 108 7.40 13.29 -8.95
N GLU A 109 6.30 13.78 -9.55
CA GLU A 109 5.31 14.61 -8.86
C GLU A 109 4.56 13.80 -7.81
N LEU A 110 4.08 12.62 -8.18
CA LEU A 110 3.37 11.73 -7.26
C LEU A 110 4.29 11.23 -6.14
N GLY A 111 5.53 10.90 -6.47
CA GLY A 111 6.53 10.50 -5.49
C GLY A 111 6.81 11.58 -4.44
N ARG A 112 6.98 12.83 -4.87
CA ARG A 112 7.15 13.98 -3.95
C ARG A 112 5.94 14.18 -3.06
N ALA A 113 4.73 14.06 -3.60
CA ALA A 113 3.50 14.13 -2.81
C ALA A 113 3.45 13.03 -1.74
N GLY A 114 3.81 11.79 -2.10
CA GLY A 114 3.90 10.68 -1.17
C GLY A 114 4.90 10.92 -0.04
N ILE A 115 6.11 11.38 -0.37
CA ILE A 115 7.15 11.71 0.61
C ILE A 115 6.65 12.76 1.60
N SER A 116 5.98 13.81 1.13
CA SER A 116 5.49 14.89 2.00
C SER A 116 4.46 14.41 3.02
N VAL A 117 3.67 13.40 2.69
CA VAL A 117 2.67 12.81 3.58
C VAL A 117 3.29 11.79 4.53
N VAL A 118 4.14 10.91 4.03
CA VAL A 118 4.81 9.88 4.82
C VAL A 118 5.75 10.50 5.85
N TRP A 119 6.50 11.52 5.47
CA TRP A 119 7.38 12.26 6.37
C TRP A 119 6.62 12.87 7.56
N ARG A 120 5.46 13.48 7.31
CA ARG A 120 4.62 14.02 8.37
C ARG A 120 4.04 12.94 9.30
N ALA A 121 3.77 11.75 8.80
CA ALA A 121 3.29 10.63 9.60
C ALA A 121 4.37 10.08 10.54
N ILE A 122 5.64 10.16 10.15
CA ILE A 122 6.78 9.75 10.99
C ILE A 122 7.08 10.78 12.09
N PHE A 123 6.91 12.07 11.82
CA PHE A 123 7.24 13.15 12.76
C PHE A 123 6.11 13.63 13.66
N ARG A 124 4.87 13.22 13.45
CA ARG A 124 3.77 13.45 14.38
C ARG A 124 3.54 12.28 15.34
N GLY A 125 4.58 11.66 15.80
CA GLY A 125 4.55 10.80 16.97
C GLY A 125 4.65 11.65 18.22
N THR A 126 3.56 11.69 18.98
CA THR A 126 3.30 12.27 20.30
C THR A 126 2.98 13.77 20.32
N PRO A 127 1.74 14.14 20.70
CA PRO A 127 1.52 15.41 21.37
C PRO A 127 2.23 15.32 22.74
N ARG A 128 3.19 16.18 22.96
CA ARG A 128 3.65 16.46 24.33
C ARG A 128 2.44 17.05 25.06
N SER A 129 2.00 16.32 26.07
CA SER A 129 1.14 16.84 27.14
C SER A 129 1.71 18.09 27.74
#